data_e0e27bbf94d2569050525dd32630a39a
#
_entry.id   e0e27bbf94d2569050525dd32630a39a
#
_cell.length_a   1.000
_cell.length_b   1.000
_cell.length_c   1.000
_cell.angle_alpha   90.00
_cell.angle_beta   90.00
_cell.angle_gamma   90.00
#
_symmetry.space_group_name_H-M   'P 1'
#
loop_
_entity.id
_entity.type
_entity.pdbx_description
1 polymer ?
#
loop_
_entity_poly.entity_id
_entity_poly.type
_entity_poly.pdbx_seq_one_letter_code
_entity_poly.pdbx_strand_id
1 'polypeptide(L)'
;MIARSKKTTCWVVGTLVLAASVLLSAPVARAEQLAPWRDTAVPALSLTALDGATVDLTAQSGNLVIVHFFATWCEPCRDELKSLERLAAAQEAHPFRILAVDVGEPGDRVRRFLARNEISVRYPVLIDFDKQAMRAWGVEMLPTSYVLDRALCPLWKVAGALDWDVDPILSMIVHEITERAASTEGQKNCTVKGGMR
;
A
#
# COMPACT_ATOMS: atom_id res chain seq x y z
N MET A 1 -41.54 35.49 -76.61
CA MET A 1 -42.27 35.13 -75.41
C MET A 1 -41.36 34.23 -74.59
N ILE A 2 -40.80 34.74 -73.49
CA ILE A 2 -39.68 34.16 -72.77
C ILE A 2 -40.20 33.57 -71.44
N ALA A 3 -40.16 32.24 -71.32
CA ALA A 3 -40.53 31.60 -70.04
C ALA A 3 -39.31 31.53 -69.12
N ARG A 4 -39.41 32.19 -67.97
CA ARG A 4 -38.38 32.12 -66.90
C ARG A 4 -38.60 30.89 -66.06
N SER A 5 -37.60 29.97 -66.10
CA SER A 5 -37.48 28.87 -65.13
C SER A 5 -36.97 29.34 -63.81
N LYS A 6 -37.72 29.11 -62.74
CA LYS A 6 -37.31 29.33 -61.36
C LYS A 6 -36.59 28.08 -60.85
N LYS A 7 -35.30 28.22 -60.59
CA LYS A 7 -34.50 27.18 -59.85
C LYS A 7 -34.78 27.31 -58.38
N THR A 8 -35.42 26.32 -57.78
CA THR A 8 -35.62 26.15 -56.41
C THR A 8 -34.33 25.54 -55.79
N THR A 9 -33.58 26.32 -55.03
CA THR A 9 -32.40 25.84 -54.32
C THR A 9 -32.85 25.18 -53.00
N CYS A 10 -32.73 23.87 -52.95
CA CYS A 10 -33.00 23.10 -51.74
C CYS A 10 -31.78 23.22 -50.80
N TRP A 11 -31.94 23.92 -49.69
CA TRP A 11 -30.96 23.97 -48.64
C TRP A 11 -31.13 22.72 -47.75
N VAL A 12 -30.20 21.81 -47.86
CA VAL A 12 -30.07 20.68 -46.93
C VAL A 12 -29.33 21.20 -45.71
N VAL A 13 -30.08 21.46 -44.67
CA VAL A 13 -29.51 21.77 -43.33
C VAL A 13 -29.01 20.44 -42.75
N GLY A 14 -27.72 20.21 -42.92
CA GLY A 14 -27.04 19.10 -42.26
C GLY A 14 -26.89 19.39 -40.78
N THR A 15 -27.73 18.79 -39.94
CA THR A 15 -27.59 18.77 -38.51
C THR A 15 -26.41 17.88 -38.15
N LEU A 16 -25.28 18.51 -37.84
CA LEU A 16 -24.09 17.86 -37.26
C LEU A 16 -24.41 17.51 -35.81
N VAL A 17 -24.80 16.27 -35.55
CA VAL A 17 -24.92 15.72 -34.20
C VAL A 17 -23.49 15.46 -33.71
N LEU A 18 -22.92 16.40 -32.95
CA LEU A 18 -21.72 16.19 -32.16
C LEU A 18 -22.07 15.24 -31.00
N ALA A 19 -21.83 13.93 -31.24
CA ALA A 19 -21.83 12.97 -30.13
C ALA A 19 -20.65 13.29 -29.23
N ALA A 20 -20.88 14.04 -28.15
CA ALA A 20 -19.94 14.22 -27.07
C ALA A 20 -19.78 12.87 -26.35
N SER A 21 -18.76 12.11 -26.75
CA SER A 21 -18.31 10.93 -26.01
C SER A 21 -17.73 11.41 -24.69
N VAL A 22 -18.56 11.49 -23.65
CA VAL A 22 -18.13 11.61 -22.27
C VAL A 22 -17.45 10.29 -21.94
N LEU A 23 -16.13 10.24 -22.07
CA LEU A 23 -15.32 9.19 -21.48
C LEU A 23 -15.53 9.28 -19.97
N LEU A 24 -16.45 8.48 -19.43
CA LEU A 24 -16.50 8.17 -18.02
C LEU A 24 -15.18 7.45 -17.70
N SER A 25 -14.19 8.21 -17.25
CA SER A 25 -13.03 7.65 -16.57
C SER A 25 -13.57 7.04 -15.28
N ALA A 26 -13.93 5.76 -15.32
CA ALA A 26 -14.20 5.01 -14.11
C ALA A 26 -12.94 5.10 -13.24
N PRO A 27 -13.04 5.44 -11.94
CA PRO A 27 -11.90 5.38 -11.07
C PRO A 27 -11.39 3.93 -11.12
N VAL A 28 -10.17 3.74 -11.62
CA VAL A 28 -9.49 2.44 -11.56
C VAL A 28 -9.51 2.05 -10.09
N ALA A 29 -10.19 0.96 -9.79
CA ALA A 29 -10.43 0.56 -8.42
C ALA A 29 -9.09 0.32 -7.73
N ARG A 30 -8.75 1.14 -6.72
CA ARG A 30 -7.52 1.02 -5.91
C ARG A 30 -7.33 -0.38 -5.32
N ALA A 31 -8.40 -1.17 -5.22
CA ALA A 31 -8.34 -2.58 -4.81
C ALA A 31 -7.48 -3.47 -5.73
N GLU A 32 -7.27 -3.10 -7.00
CA GLU A 32 -6.37 -3.82 -7.91
C GLU A 32 -4.89 -3.66 -7.55
N GLN A 33 -4.55 -2.71 -6.68
CA GLN A 33 -3.18 -2.51 -6.19
C GLN A 33 -2.77 -3.55 -5.14
N LEU A 34 -3.74 -4.20 -4.46
CA LEU A 34 -3.51 -5.31 -3.53
C LEU A 34 -3.44 -6.62 -4.30
N ALA A 35 -2.24 -7.00 -4.74
CA ALA A 35 -2.04 -8.29 -5.38
C ALA A 35 -1.93 -9.41 -4.32
N PRO A 36 -2.62 -10.56 -4.50
CA PRO A 36 -2.43 -11.71 -3.63
C PRO A 36 -0.96 -12.13 -3.61
N TRP A 37 -0.35 -12.15 -2.43
CA TRP A 37 1.00 -12.64 -2.26
C TRP A 37 0.95 -14.15 -1.99
N ARG A 38 1.42 -14.95 -2.97
CA ARG A 38 1.24 -16.41 -2.99
C ARG A 38 2.44 -17.20 -2.49
N ASP A 39 3.46 -16.54 -1.99
CA ASP A 39 4.62 -17.25 -1.41
C ASP A 39 4.21 -18.03 -0.16
N THR A 40 4.85 -19.18 0.05
CA THR A 40 4.62 -20.02 1.23
C THR A 40 5.59 -19.74 2.36
N ALA A 41 6.62 -18.93 2.09
CA ALA A 41 7.65 -18.60 3.06
C ALA A 41 7.87 -17.08 3.08
N VAL A 42 7.72 -16.49 4.26
CA VAL A 42 7.98 -15.07 4.53
C VAL A 42 9.47 -14.93 4.88
N PRO A 43 10.20 -13.97 4.28
CA PRO A 43 11.57 -13.71 4.68
C PRO A 43 11.63 -13.23 6.14
N ALA A 44 12.73 -13.58 6.84
CA ALA A 44 12.97 -13.03 8.17
C ALA A 44 13.09 -11.50 8.12
N LEU A 45 12.64 -10.86 9.19
CA LEU A 45 12.86 -9.43 9.43
C LEU A 45 13.22 -9.25 10.90
N SER A 46 14.44 -8.83 11.15
CA SER A 46 14.92 -8.48 12.48
C SER A 46 15.85 -7.29 12.32
N LEU A 47 15.38 -6.09 12.69
CA LEU A 47 16.07 -4.83 12.46
C LEU A 47 16.01 -3.94 13.70
N THR A 48 16.95 -3.00 13.80
CA THR A 48 16.93 -1.97 14.84
C THR A 48 16.02 -0.82 14.44
N ALA A 49 15.12 -0.44 15.32
CA ALA A 49 14.24 0.71 15.15
C ALA A 49 14.97 2.03 15.51
N LEU A 50 14.38 3.16 15.13
CA LEU A 50 14.91 4.48 15.44
C LEU A 50 15.10 4.75 16.95
N ASP A 51 14.29 4.14 17.80
CA ASP A 51 14.40 4.24 19.26
C ASP A 51 15.51 3.35 19.86
N GLY A 52 16.16 2.52 19.03
CA GLY A 52 17.21 1.60 19.42
C GLY A 52 16.74 0.19 19.79
N ALA A 53 15.42 -0.06 19.82
CA ALA A 53 14.89 -1.39 20.08
C ALA A 53 15.11 -2.31 18.86
N THR A 54 15.41 -3.59 19.11
CA THR A 54 15.38 -4.61 18.06
C THR A 54 13.96 -5.11 17.90
N VAL A 55 13.44 -5.05 16.67
CA VAL A 55 12.11 -5.54 16.31
C VAL A 55 12.24 -6.76 15.42
N ASP A 56 11.62 -7.85 15.86
CA ASP A 56 11.57 -9.11 15.13
C ASP A 56 10.15 -9.37 14.64
N LEU A 57 10.02 -9.78 13.37
CA LEU A 57 8.71 -10.09 12.78
C LEU A 57 8.01 -11.23 13.50
N THR A 58 8.76 -12.26 13.95
CA THR A 58 8.18 -13.42 14.63
C THR A 58 7.51 -13.05 15.96
N ALA A 59 7.99 -12.01 16.62
CA ALA A 59 7.38 -11.46 17.83
C ALA A 59 6.04 -10.75 17.58
N GLN A 60 5.69 -10.52 16.32
CA GLN A 60 4.41 -9.89 15.94
C GLN A 60 3.29 -10.90 15.67
N SER A 61 3.54 -12.20 15.83
CA SER A 61 2.52 -13.24 15.71
C SER A 61 1.30 -12.92 16.59
N GLY A 62 0.11 -13.21 16.08
CA GLY A 62 -1.16 -12.82 16.70
C GLY A 62 -1.73 -11.50 16.20
N ASN A 63 -0.95 -10.71 15.46
CA ASN A 63 -1.41 -9.46 14.84
C ASN A 63 -1.50 -9.59 13.32
N LEU A 64 -2.42 -8.86 12.71
CA LEU A 64 -2.30 -8.50 11.29
C LEU A 64 -1.11 -7.54 11.16
N VAL A 65 -0.16 -7.83 10.28
CA VAL A 65 1.08 -7.05 10.16
C VAL A 65 1.19 -6.44 8.77
N ILE A 66 1.45 -5.14 8.71
CA ILE A 66 1.90 -4.47 7.49
C ILE A 66 3.41 -4.22 7.62
N VAL A 67 4.20 -4.78 6.69
CA VAL A 67 5.62 -4.45 6.53
C VAL A 67 5.73 -3.49 5.34
N HIS A 68 6.10 -2.24 5.61
CA HIS A 68 6.11 -1.14 4.64
C HIS A 68 7.54 -0.66 4.37
N PHE A 69 8.02 -0.85 3.16
CA PHE A 69 9.34 -0.39 2.72
C PHE A 69 9.26 1.00 2.08
N PHE A 70 10.08 1.92 2.59
CA PHE A 70 10.12 3.31 2.15
C PHE A 70 11.54 3.88 2.16
N ALA A 71 11.72 5.12 1.68
CA ALA A 71 12.93 5.90 1.86
C ALA A 71 12.60 7.39 1.95
N THR A 72 13.48 8.19 2.56
CA THR A 72 13.24 9.63 2.76
C THR A 72 13.21 10.44 1.46
N TRP A 73 13.87 9.97 0.40
CA TRP A 73 13.89 10.55 -0.93
C TRP A 73 12.72 10.15 -1.82
N CYS A 74 11.89 9.20 -1.36
CA CYS A 74 10.71 8.72 -2.07
C CYS A 74 9.51 9.63 -1.77
N GLU A 75 9.15 10.48 -2.72
CA GLU A 75 8.07 11.47 -2.52
C GLU A 75 6.71 10.82 -2.21
N PRO A 76 6.21 9.79 -2.97
CA PRO A 76 4.95 9.15 -2.66
C PRO A 76 4.96 8.42 -1.30
N CYS A 77 6.12 7.98 -0.81
CA CYS A 77 6.22 7.33 0.50
C CYS A 77 5.84 8.27 1.66
N ARG A 78 6.09 9.57 1.52
CA ARG A 78 5.79 10.56 2.57
C ARG A 78 4.30 10.64 2.90
N ASP A 79 3.45 10.65 1.86
CA ASP A 79 2.01 10.73 2.06
C ASP A 79 1.45 9.39 2.52
N GLU A 80 2.03 8.28 2.07
CA GLU A 80 1.66 6.94 2.52
C GLU A 80 1.98 6.71 4.00
N LEU A 81 3.12 7.19 4.52
CA LEU A 81 3.42 7.14 5.96
C LEU A 81 2.33 7.83 6.80
N LYS A 82 1.75 8.92 6.30
CA LYS A 82 0.65 9.63 6.97
C LYS A 82 -0.66 8.83 6.94
N SER A 83 -0.98 8.17 5.82
CA SER A 83 -2.19 7.33 5.74
C SER A 83 -2.06 6.08 6.60
N LEU A 84 -0.88 5.47 6.65
CA LEU A 84 -0.57 4.37 7.58
C LEU A 84 -0.69 4.80 9.06
N GLU A 85 -0.28 6.02 9.40
CA GLU A 85 -0.45 6.55 10.77
C GLU A 85 -1.94 6.72 11.13
N ARG A 86 -2.76 7.23 10.20
CA ARG A 86 -4.21 7.35 10.44
C ARG A 86 -4.86 5.97 10.59
N LEU A 87 -4.45 4.98 9.78
CA LEU A 87 -4.88 3.60 9.93
C LEU A 87 -4.44 3.03 11.28
N ALA A 88 -3.18 3.19 11.67
CA ALA A 88 -2.67 2.72 12.96
C ALA A 88 -3.43 3.32 14.14
N ALA A 89 -3.75 4.62 14.09
CA ALA A 89 -4.53 5.31 15.09
C ALA A 89 -5.96 4.73 15.20
N ALA A 90 -6.60 4.51 14.06
CA ALA A 90 -7.96 3.95 14.01
C ALA A 90 -8.02 2.48 14.50
N GLN A 91 -6.91 1.73 14.39
CA GLN A 91 -6.84 0.31 14.77
C GLN A 91 -6.06 0.04 16.06
N GLU A 92 -5.78 1.06 16.89
CA GLU A 92 -4.94 0.95 18.10
C GLU A 92 -5.46 -0.10 19.10
N ALA A 93 -6.79 -0.26 19.23
CA ALA A 93 -7.42 -1.24 20.11
C ALA A 93 -7.41 -2.68 19.57
N HIS A 94 -6.95 -2.87 18.34
CA HIS A 94 -7.01 -4.15 17.63
C HIS A 94 -5.63 -4.83 17.52
N PRO A 95 -5.59 -6.16 17.29
CA PRO A 95 -4.35 -6.89 17.04
C PRO A 95 -3.82 -6.58 15.62
N PHE A 96 -3.29 -5.39 15.48
CA PHE A 96 -2.76 -4.81 14.24
C PHE A 96 -1.42 -4.15 14.49
N ARG A 97 -0.46 -4.32 13.59
CA ARG A 97 0.89 -3.73 13.68
C ARG A 97 1.37 -3.27 12.32
N ILE A 98 2.13 -2.17 12.32
CA ILE A 98 2.88 -1.69 11.16
C ILE A 98 4.36 -1.72 11.52
N LEU A 99 5.17 -2.22 10.61
CA LEU A 99 6.64 -2.18 10.65
C LEU A 99 7.10 -1.38 9.44
N ALA A 100 7.46 -0.12 9.62
CA ALA A 100 7.98 0.71 8.54
C ALA A 100 9.49 0.49 8.43
N VAL A 101 9.99 0.12 7.25
CA VAL A 101 11.39 -0.21 6.99
C VAL A 101 11.98 0.85 6.07
N ASP A 102 12.87 1.68 6.60
CA ASP A 102 13.66 2.61 5.79
C ASP A 102 14.81 1.89 5.10
N VAL A 103 14.98 2.16 3.81
CA VAL A 103 15.90 1.43 2.94
C VAL A 103 17.15 2.24 2.62
N GLY A 104 18.28 1.79 3.16
CA GLY A 104 19.61 2.27 2.73
C GLY A 104 20.01 3.62 3.27
N GLU A 105 19.39 4.09 4.36
CA GLU A 105 19.69 5.40 4.93
C GLU A 105 20.07 5.27 6.42
N PRO A 106 20.95 6.13 6.94
CA PRO A 106 21.26 6.12 8.36
C PRO A 106 20.12 6.72 9.18
N GLY A 107 19.87 6.17 10.37
CA GLY A 107 18.71 6.52 11.19
C GLY A 107 18.62 8.01 11.58
N ASP A 108 19.74 8.73 11.69
CA ASP A 108 19.74 10.18 11.96
C ASP A 108 19.16 10.99 10.76
N ARG A 109 19.36 10.53 9.54
CA ARG A 109 18.74 11.11 8.35
C ARG A 109 17.23 10.89 8.37
N VAL A 110 16.79 9.69 8.69
CA VAL A 110 15.37 9.35 8.79
C VAL A 110 14.68 10.18 9.89
N ARG A 111 15.31 10.32 11.07
CA ARG A 111 14.77 11.19 12.14
C ARG A 111 14.59 12.64 11.67
N ARG A 112 15.61 13.21 10.99
CA ARG A 112 15.53 14.58 10.45
C ARG A 112 14.44 14.72 9.40
N PHE A 113 14.25 13.71 8.55
CA PHE A 113 13.19 13.70 7.56
C PHE A 113 11.81 13.73 8.22
N LEU A 114 11.54 12.84 9.16
CA LEU A 114 10.28 12.78 9.88
C LEU A 114 9.97 14.11 10.57
N ALA A 115 10.96 14.68 11.27
CA ALA A 115 10.80 15.96 11.97
C ALA A 115 10.51 17.14 11.01
N ARG A 116 11.23 17.23 9.88
CA ARG A 116 11.06 18.32 8.90
C ARG A 116 9.72 18.26 8.16
N ASN A 117 9.15 17.07 8.00
CA ASN A 117 7.87 16.87 7.33
C ASN A 117 6.70 16.76 8.31
N GLU A 118 6.94 17.01 9.60
CA GLU A 118 5.96 16.90 10.68
C GLU A 118 5.23 15.55 10.69
N ILE A 119 5.98 14.47 10.35
CA ILE A 119 5.49 13.10 10.35
C ILE A 119 5.79 12.50 11.72
N SER A 120 4.74 12.32 12.52
CA SER A 120 4.78 11.57 13.77
C SER A 120 4.07 10.25 13.57
N VAL A 121 4.75 9.14 13.85
CA VAL A 121 4.21 7.79 13.70
C VAL A 121 4.28 7.04 15.02
N ARG A 122 3.24 6.26 15.33
CA ARG A 122 3.14 5.44 16.54
C ARG A 122 3.65 4.02 16.37
N TYR A 123 4.06 3.67 15.18
CA TYR A 123 4.66 2.37 14.85
C TYR A 123 6.19 2.47 14.72
N PRO A 124 6.93 1.35 14.88
CA PRO A 124 8.38 1.36 14.78
C PRO A 124 8.83 1.66 13.34
N VAL A 125 9.86 2.52 13.23
CA VAL A 125 10.59 2.78 12.00
C VAL A 125 11.92 2.07 12.09
N LEU A 126 12.10 1.04 11.26
CA LEU A 126 13.24 0.13 11.26
C LEU A 126 14.26 0.59 10.21
N ILE A 127 15.53 0.34 10.47
CA ILE A 127 16.63 0.79 9.60
C ILE A 127 17.27 -0.41 8.89
N ASP A 128 17.03 -0.52 7.58
CA ASP A 128 17.70 -1.49 6.69
C ASP A 128 18.83 -0.80 5.91
N PHE A 129 19.86 -0.35 6.65
CA PHE A 129 20.95 0.47 6.11
C PHE A 129 21.68 -0.22 4.95
N ASP A 130 21.95 -1.49 5.05
CA ASP A 130 22.66 -2.30 4.06
C ASP A 130 21.74 -2.95 3.01
N LYS A 131 20.43 -2.67 3.06
CA LYS A 131 19.39 -3.16 2.15
C LYS A 131 19.26 -4.70 2.13
N GLN A 132 19.60 -5.36 3.21
CA GLN A 132 19.47 -6.82 3.28
C GLN A 132 18.01 -7.26 3.34
N ALA A 133 17.20 -6.59 4.17
CA ALA A 133 15.77 -6.87 4.23
C ALA A 133 15.08 -6.54 2.90
N MET A 134 15.38 -5.40 2.30
CA MET A 134 14.87 -5.02 0.98
C MET A 134 15.10 -6.14 -0.05
N ARG A 135 16.35 -6.64 -0.15
CA ARG A 135 16.70 -7.72 -1.10
C ARG A 135 16.01 -9.03 -0.76
N ALA A 136 16.00 -9.42 0.52
CA ALA A 136 15.38 -10.67 0.97
C ALA A 136 13.88 -10.70 0.69
N TRP A 137 13.21 -9.56 0.80
CA TRP A 137 11.77 -9.40 0.55
C TRP A 137 11.43 -9.16 -0.92
N GLY A 138 12.42 -9.09 -1.82
CA GLY A 138 12.20 -8.87 -3.25
C GLY A 138 11.53 -7.52 -3.54
N VAL A 139 11.96 -6.47 -2.82
CA VAL A 139 11.48 -5.10 -3.04
C VAL A 139 12.25 -4.48 -4.19
N GLU A 140 11.58 -4.21 -5.30
CA GLU A 140 12.17 -3.66 -6.54
C GLU A 140 11.89 -2.17 -6.71
N MET A 141 10.84 -1.67 -6.05
CA MET A 141 10.44 -0.26 -6.11
C MET A 141 9.92 0.21 -4.75
N LEU A 142 9.88 1.52 -4.55
CA LEU A 142 9.33 2.15 -3.33
C LEU A 142 8.16 3.08 -3.69
N PRO A 143 7.15 3.13 -2.83
CA PRO A 143 6.96 2.26 -1.68
C PRO A 143 6.54 0.83 -2.09
N THR A 144 6.81 -0.15 -1.24
CA THR A 144 6.26 -1.50 -1.36
C THR A 144 5.82 -1.98 0.03
N SER A 145 4.63 -2.54 0.10
CA SER A 145 4.06 -3.05 1.34
C SER A 145 3.68 -4.52 1.22
N TYR A 146 3.81 -5.24 2.33
CA TYR A 146 3.39 -6.63 2.48
C TYR A 146 2.44 -6.73 3.65
N VAL A 147 1.32 -7.39 3.44
CA VAL A 147 0.32 -7.64 4.49
C VAL A 147 0.37 -9.11 4.86
N LEU A 148 0.52 -9.37 6.15
CA LEU A 148 0.59 -10.71 6.75
C LEU A 148 -0.58 -10.89 7.70
N ASP A 149 -1.15 -12.10 7.71
CA ASP A 149 -2.17 -12.47 8.69
C ASP A 149 -1.57 -12.70 10.09
N ARG A 150 -2.42 -13.07 11.04
CA ARG A 150 -2.02 -13.30 12.44
C ARG A 150 -1.06 -14.48 12.63
N ALA A 151 -1.03 -15.41 11.70
CA ALA A 151 -0.07 -16.51 11.68
C ALA A 151 1.22 -16.13 10.92
N LEU A 152 1.35 -14.85 10.53
CA LEU A 152 2.42 -14.32 9.68
C LEU A 152 2.45 -14.95 8.29
N CYS A 153 1.31 -15.43 7.79
CA CYS A 153 1.16 -15.90 6.44
C CYS A 153 0.92 -14.74 5.46
N PRO A 154 1.47 -14.83 4.24
CA PRO A 154 1.29 -13.81 3.22
C PRO A 154 -0.19 -13.66 2.82
N LEU A 155 -0.69 -12.43 2.81
CA LEU A 155 -2.00 -12.07 2.27
C LEU A 155 -1.85 -11.28 0.97
N TRP A 156 -1.25 -10.10 1.04
CA TRP A 156 -1.13 -9.20 -0.10
C TRP A 156 0.25 -8.56 -0.20
N LYS A 157 0.63 -8.25 -1.44
CA LYS A 157 1.75 -7.38 -1.79
C LYS A 157 1.21 -6.18 -2.53
N VAL A 158 1.70 -4.99 -2.17
CA VAL A 158 1.41 -3.73 -2.84
C VAL A 158 2.72 -3.14 -3.33
N ALA A 159 2.85 -2.94 -4.62
CA ALA A 159 3.99 -2.23 -5.23
C ALA A 159 3.51 -0.88 -5.74
N GLY A 160 4.03 0.20 -5.18
CA GLY A 160 3.57 1.57 -5.40
C GLY A 160 2.74 2.11 -4.24
N ALA A 161 2.44 3.41 -4.29
CA ALA A 161 1.76 4.12 -3.22
C ALA A 161 0.28 3.74 -3.11
N LEU A 162 -0.21 3.64 -1.87
CA LEU A 162 -1.59 3.32 -1.54
C LEU A 162 -2.10 4.22 -0.41
N ASP A 163 -3.36 4.65 -0.49
CA ASP A 163 -4.03 5.30 0.64
C ASP A 163 -4.68 4.23 1.52
N TRP A 164 -4.08 3.97 2.69
CA TRP A 164 -4.46 2.87 3.57
C TRP A 164 -5.72 3.13 4.40
N ASP A 165 -6.08 4.38 4.58
CA ASP A 165 -7.18 4.83 5.42
C ASP A 165 -8.45 5.20 4.64
N VAL A 166 -8.55 4.82 3.36
CA VAL A 166 -9.73 5.04 2.52
C VAL A 166 -10.26 3.72 1.94
N ASP A 167 -11.58 3.69 1.69
CA ASP A 167 -12.21 2.53 1.04
C ASP A 167 -11.80 2.40 -0.44
N PRO A 168 -11.73 1.17 -0.95
CA PRO A 168 -12.09 -0.10 -0.28
C PRO A 168 -10.99 -0.72 0.59
N ILE A 169 -9.77 -0.14 0.62
CA ILE A 169 -8.60 -0.70 1.30
C ILE A 169 -8.85 -0.79 2.82
N LEU A 170 -9.34 0.30 3.40
CA LEU A 170 -9.67 0.34 4.82
C LEU A 170 -10.62 -0.79 5.22
N SER A 171 -11.72 -0.98 4.48
CA SER A 171 -12.69 -2.05 4.73
C SER A 171 -12.06 -3.45 4.63
N MET A 172 -11.15 -3.68 3.68
CA MET A 172 -10.45 -4.97 3.55
C MET A 172 -9.54 -5.24 4.75
N ILE A 173 -8.78 -4.25 5.20
CA ILE A 173 -7.89 -4.38 6.37
C ILE A 173 -8.71 -4.60 7.64
N VAL A 174 -9.78 -3.83 7.85
CA VAL A 174 -10.67 -3.98 9.01
C VAL A 174 -11.31 -5.36 9.02
N HIS A 175 -11.78 -5.86 7.88
CA HIS A 175 -12.33 -7.21 7.76
C HIS A 175 -11.32 -8.29 8.18
N GLU A 176 -10.07 -8.22 7.71
CA GLU A 176 -9.03 -9.18 8.11
C GLU A 176 -8.68 -9.10 9.60
N ILE A 177 -8.72 -7.90 10.19
CA ILE A 177 -8.49 -7.71 11.62
C ILE A 177 -9.61 -8.35 12.45
N THR A 178 -10.90 -8.20 12.04
CA THR A 178 -12.05 -8.57 12.84
C THR A 178 -12.51 -10.00 12.59
N GLU A 179 -12.66 -10.43 11.34
CA GLU A 179 -13.27 -11.69 10.99
C GLU A 179 -12.35 -12.90 11.17
N ARG A 180 -11.05 -12.75 10.84
CA ARG A 180 -10.07 -13.81 11.07
C ARG A 180 -9.68 -13.99 12.54
N ALA A 181 -10.11 -13.07 13.43
CA ALA A 181 -10.03 -13.30 14.86
C ALA A 181 -10.92 -14.46 15.33
N ALA A 182 -12.04 -14.68 14.63
CA ALA A 182 -13.06 -15.66 14.99
C ALA A 182 -12.86 -17.05 14.37
N SER A 183 -12.06 -17.18 13.29
CA SER A 183 -11.87 -18.43 12.57
C SER A 183 -10.53 -19.08 12.89
N THR A 184 -10.53 -20.06 13.77
CA THR A 184 -9.40 -21.00 13.99
C THR A 184 -9.26 -22.01 12.84
N GLU A 185 -10.15 -21.96 11.85
CA GLU A 185 -10.18 -22.92 10.73
C GLU A 185 -9.45 -22.38 9.51
N GLY A 186 -8.35 -23.03 9.15
CA GLY A 186 -7.64 -22.82 7.89
C GLY A 186 -6.24 -22.26 8.03
N GLN A 187 -5.56 -22.51 9.14
CA GLN A 187 -4.16 -22.12 9.34
C GLN A 187 -3.28 -22.78 8.26
N LYS A 188 -3.02 -22.04 7.19
CA LYS A 188 -1.96 -22.42 6.25
C LYS A 188 -0.65 -22.43 7.04
N ASN A 189 0.08 -23.54 7.01
CA ASN A 189 1.40 -23.62 7.61
C ASN A 189 2.36 -22.76 6.78
N CYS A 190 2.49 -21.50 7.14
CA CYS A 190 3.49 -20.63 6.56
C CYS A 190 4.71 -20.59 7.46
N THR A 191 5.88 -20.54 6.84
CA THR A 191 7.15 -20.53 7.56
C THR A 191 7.83 -19.19 7.39
N VAL A 192 8.14 -18.50 8.47
CA VAL A 192 9.10 -17.40 8.44
C VAL A 192 10.49 -18.02 8.31
N LYS A 193 11.18 -17.73 7.22
CA LYS A 193 12.56 -18.24 7.01
C LYS A 193 13.42 -17.72 8.14
N GLY A 194 14.07 -18.62 8.88
CA GLY A 194 14.93 -18.25 10.01
C GLY A 194 15.97 -17.22 9.58
N GLY A 195 16.09 -16.15 10.37
CA GLY A 195 17.12 -15.14 10.17
C GLY A 195 18.49 -15.79 10.28
N MET A 196 19.41 -15.42 9.38
CA MET A 196 20.81 -15.69 9.56
C MET A 196 21.27 -15.07 10.88
N ARG A 197 21.86 -15.89 11.75
CA ARG A 197 22.55 -15.45 12.98
C ARG A 197 23.80 -14.68 12.61
#